data_29694d19428c3e1b1f1cdf3c631e6877
#
_entry.id   29694d19428c3e1b1f1cdf3c631e6877
#
_cell.length_a   1.000
_cell.length_b   1.000
_cell.length_c   1.000
_cell.angle_alpha   90.00
_cell.angle_beta   90.00
_cell.angle_gamma   90.00
#
_symmetry.space_group_name_H-M   'P 1'
#
loop_
_entity.id
_entity.type
_entity.pdbx_description
1 polymer ?
#
loop_
_entity_poly.entity_id
_entity_poly.type
_entity_poly.pdbx_seq_one_letter_code
_entity_poly.pdbx_strand_id
1 'polypeptide(L)'
;DGNSGFGLATSYTDIKPIIKPFSNGLQDLIIGEDPFCPEKLYEKIFKLTDTRISNEKGWSKEALIRISAALDIACWDLIGKASKIPLYKLFGGYRNKIPVYVTCAYYRDGKDEKELKEELKKLINIGHQSFKVKVGGLSIKEDAKRLEIIRDEIGAEKELMIDVNRGWDLKTAIEGVKEFERFNPTWIEEPVRWEDDRRSLKVLSKKTQIPLSGGESEITIFGCRSMIEEEAIQILQFDCTMFGGFTNGKKLSALCELNHLDI
;
A
#
# COMPACT_ATOMS: atom_id res chain seq x y z
N ASP A 1 -0.97 -9.92 32.76
CA ASP A 1 0.35 -9.32 33.04
C ASP A 1 0.41 -7.80 32.82
N GLY A 2 -0.71 -7.17 32.43
CA GLY A 2 -0.79 -5.73 32.19
C GLY A 2 -0.18 -5.22 30.88
N ASN A 3 0.36 -6.08 30.03
CA ASN A 3 0.85 -5.70 28.71
C ASN A 3 -0.32 -5.59 27.72
N SER A 4 -0.24 -4.58 26.85
CA SER A 4 -1.20 -4.38 25.75
C SER A 4 -0.49 -4.10 24.44
N GLY A 5 -1.01 -4.64 23.34
CA GLY A 5 -0.57 -4.34 21.99
C GLY A 5 -1.56 -3.44 21.27
N PHE A 6 -1.04 -2.57 20.42
CA PHE A 6 -1.82 -1.72 19.52
C PHE A 6 -1.72 -2.23 18.09
N GLY A 7 -2.86 -2.32 17.38
CA GLY A 7 -2.93 -2.68 15.98
C GLY A 7 -3.89 -1.78 15.21
N LEU A 8 -3.66 -1.63 13.93
CA LEU A 8 -4.43 -0.80 13.03
C LEU A 8 -4.88 -1.61 11.82
N ALA A 9 -6.14 -1.43 11.42
CA ALA A 9 -6.64 -1.78 10.10
C ALA A 9 -7.17 -0.53 9.40
N THR A 10 -6.92 -0.39 8.13
CA THR A 10 -7.44 0.71 7.31
C THR A 10 -8.60 0.24 6.44
N SER A 11 -9.45 1.18 6.06
CA SER A 11 -10.51 0.96 5.08
C SER A 11 -10.70 2.23 4.26
N TYR A 12 -10.85 2.06 2.96
CA TYR A 12 -11.22 3.17 2.05
C TYR A 12 -12.73 3.43 1.99
N THR A 13 -13.51 2.58 2.66
CA THR A 13 -14.97 2.68 2.72
C THR A 13 -15.45 2.87 4.17
N ASP A 14 -16.77 2.83 4.40
CA ASP A 14 -17.34 2.86 5.75
C ASP A 14 -16.71 1.74 6.61
N ILE A 15 -16.22 2.11 7.78
CA ILE A 15 -15.56 1.17 8.72
C ILE A 15 -16.56 0.20 9.39
N LYS A 16 -17.85 0.54 9.44
CA LYS A 16 -18.84 -0.27 10.13
C LYS A 16 -18.94 -1.72 9.66
N PRO A 17 -18.95 -2.02 8.34
CA PRO A 17 -18.92 -3.40 7.86
C PRO A 17 -17.64 -4.13 8.27
N ILE A 18 -16.52 -3.42 8.40
CA ILE A 18 -15.21 -4.01 8.77
C ILE A 18 -15.21 -4.42 10.25
N ILE A 19 -15.74 -3.60 11.13
CA ILE A 19 -15.77 -3.90 12.58
C ILE A 19 -16.92 -4.82 12.99
N LYS A 20 -17.94 -4.99 12.16
CA LYS A 20 -19.11 -5.82 12.45
C LYS A 20 -18.78 -7.25 12.90
N PRO A 21 -17.87 -8.00 12.26
CA PRO A 21 -17.49 -9.33 12.73
C PRO A 21 -17.01 -9.33 14.18
N PHE A 22 -16.19 -8.35 14.55
CA PHE A 22 -15.62 -8.26 15.89
C PHE A 22 -16.72 -8.11 16.95
N SER A 23 -17.67 -7.20 16.78
CA SER A 23 -18.80 -7.00 17.69
C SER A 23 -19.87 -8.09 17.59
N ASN A 24 -19.84 -8.96 16.57
CA ASN A 24 -20.84 -10.00 16.32
C ASN A 24 -20.26 -11.41 16.50
N GLY A 25 -19.43 -11.60 17.54
CA GLY A 25 -18.98 -12.89 18.03
C GLY A 25 -17.63 -13.37 17.52
N LEU A 26 -16.92 -12.61 16.67
CA LEU A 26 -15.54 -12.96 16.30
C LEU A 26 -14.61 -12.87 17.53
N GLN A 27 -14.81 -11.88 18.40
CA GLN A 27 -14.04 -11.72 19.62
C GLN A 27 -14.06 -12.98 20.50
N ASP A 28 -15.19 -13.67 20.60
CA ASP A 28 -15.33 -14.88 21.42
C ASP A 28 -14.48 -16.05 20.89
N LEU A 29 -14.17 -16.02 19.58
CA LEU A 29 -13.29 -17.00 18.96
C LEU A 29 -11.79 -16.67 19.13
N ILE A 30 -11.47 -15.44 19.52
CA ILE A 30 -10.09 -14.96 19.62
C ILE A 30 -9.63 -14.88 21.09
N ILE A 31 -10.54 -14.57 22.01
CA ILE A 31 -10.24 -14.49 23.43
C ILE A 31 -9.64 -15.83 23.91
N GLY A 32 -8.51 -15.73 24.62
CA GLY A 32 -7.77 -16.90 25.12
C GLY A 32 -6.70 -17.45 24.17
N GLU A 33 -6.59 -16.92 22.95
CA GLU A 33 -5.45 -17.26 22.08
C GLU A 33 -4.16 -16.62 22.58
N ASP A 34 -3.04 -17.29 22.32
CA ASP A 34 -1.72 -16.81 22.68
C ASP A 34 -1.26 -15.71 21.71
N PRO A 35 -1.06 -14.45 22.15
CA PRO A 35 -0.61 -13.37 21.28
C PRO A 35 0.83 -13.53 20.78
N PHE A 36 1.62 -14.45 21.36
CA PHE A 36 2.94 -14.82 20.85
C PHE A 36 2.90 -15.76 19.65
N CYS A 37 1.69 -16.15 19.22
CA CYS A 37 1.45 -16.99 18.04
C CYS A 37 0.62 -16.25 16.97
N PRO A 38 1.07 -15.08 16.44
CA PRO A 38 0.28 -14.28 15.50
C PRO A 38 -0.10 -15.06 14.24
N GLU A 39 0.77 -15.91 13.74
CA GLU A 39 0.50 -16.73 12.55
C GLU A 39 -0.65 -17.73 12.78
N LYS A 40 -0.72 -18.36 13.96
CA LYS A 40 -1.83 -19.25 14.34
C LYS A 40 -3.14 -18.49 14.39
N LEU A 41 -3.12 -17.28 14.92
CA LEU A 41 -4.30 -16.42 15.01
C LEU A 41 -4.77 -15.99 13.62
N TYR A 42 -3.83 -15.55 12.75
CA TYR A 42 -4.14 -15.24 11.36
C TYR A 42 -4.81 -16.42 10.66
N GLU A 43 -4.24 -17.63 10.72
CA GLU A 43 -4.79 -18.82 10.10
C GLU A 43 -6.18 -19.18 10.63
N LYS A 44 -6.41 -18.99 11.92
CA LYS A 44 -7.72 -19.21 12.54
C LYS A 44 -8.79 -18.30 11.94
N ILE A 45 -8.48 -17.00 11.76
CA ILE A 45 -9.40 -16.03 11.17
C ILE A 45 -9.53 -16.26 9.66
N PHE A 46 -8.41 -16.54 8.97
CA PHE A 46 -8.42 -16.78 7.54
C PHE A 46 -9.31 -17.97 7.16
N LYS A 47 -9.31 -19.04 7.94
CA LYS A 47 -10.22 -20.19 7.73
C LYS A 47 -11.69 -19.82 7.83
N LEU A 48 -12.04 -18.71 8.52
CA LEU A 48 -13.43 -18.24 8.59
C LEU A 48 -13.88 -17.52 7.32
N THR A 49 -12.98 -17.11 6.45
CA THR A 49 -13.33 -16.33 5.25
C THR A 49 -14.24 -17.06 4.27
N ASP A 50 -14.36 -18.37 4.39
CA ASP A 50 -15.22 -19.20 3.54
C ASP A 50 -15.93 -20.28 4.33
N THR A 51 -16.68 -19.89 5.37
CA THR A 51 -17.41 -20.81 6.23
C THR A 51 -18.90 -20.49 6.28
N ARG A 52 -19.71 -21.49 6.65
CA ARG A 52 -21.14 -21.31 6.90
C ARG A 52 -21.40 -20.26 7.98
N ILE A 53 -20.60 -20.26 9.07
CA ILE A 53 -20.73 -19.29 10.16
C ILE A 53 -20.58 -17.86 9.65
N SER A 54 -19.58 -17.60 8.84
CA SER A 54 -19.34 -16.25 8.28
C SER A 54 -20.48 -15.81 7.36
N ASN A 55 -21.00 -16.72 6.55
CA ASN A 55 -22.13 -16.46 5.67
C ASN A 55 -23.40 -16.16 6.50
N GLU A 56 -23.72 -16.94 7.51
CA GLU A 56 -24.89 -16.73 8.38
C GLU A 56 -24.79 -15.43 9.19
N LYS A 57 -23.59 -15.04 9.62
CA LYS A 57 -23.34 -13.80 10.36
C LYS A 57 -23.11 -12.58 9.47
N GLY A 58 -23.00 -12.77 8.16
CA GLY A 58 -22.74 -11.71 7.19
C GLY A 58 -21.35 -11.10 7.36
N TRP A 59 -20.34 -11.92 7.70
CA TRP A 59 -18.94 -11.52 7.76
C TRP A 59 -18.32 -11.57 6.37
N SER A 60 -17.86 -10.45 5.86
CA SER A 60 -17.17 -10.42 4.57
C SER A 60 -15.72 -10.91 4.69
N LYS A 61 -15.21 -11.50 3.61
CA LYS A 61 -13.78 -11.90 3.52
C LYS A 61 -12.87 -10.71 3.82
N GLU A 62 -13.16 -9.56 3.22
CA GLU A 62 -12.39 -8.33 3.43
C GLU A 62 -12.37 -7.92 4.91
N ALA A 63 -13.51 -7.92 5.59
CA ALA A 63 -13.58 -7.55 7.00
C ALA A 63 -12.72 -8.48 7.87
N LEU A 64 -12.80 -9.79 7.65
CA LEU A 64 -12.00 -10.77 8.39
C LEU A 64 -10.50 -10.58 8.16
N ILE A 65 -10.08 -10.34 6.93
CA ILE A 65 -8.65 -10.10 6.61
C ILE A 65 -8.15 -8.80 7.25
N ARG A 66 -8.92 -7.72 7.18
CA ARG A 66 -8.55 -6.44 7.81
C ARG A 66 -8.48 -6.55 9.34
N ILE A 67 -9.42 -7.25 9.96
CA ILE A 67 -9.36 -7.53 11.40
C ILE A 67 -8.13 -8.39 11.73
N SER A 68 -7.82 -9.40 10.92
CA SER A 68 -6.63 -10.22 11.14
C SER A 68 -5.34 -9.39 11.03
N ALA A 69 -5.29 -8.40 10.14
CA ALA A 69 -4.17 -7.46 10.04
C ALA A 69 -3.99 -6.65 11.33
N ALA A 70 -5.07 -6.06 11.85
CA ALA A 70 -5.01 -5.31 13.10
C ALA A 70 -4.57 -6.18 14.27
N LEU A 71 -5.06 -7.40 14.36
CA LEU A 71 -4.69 -8.34 15.43
C LEU A 71 -3.24 -8.79 15.32
N ASP A 72 -2.77 -9.11 14.12
CA ASP A 72 -1.36 -9.47 13.87
C ASP A 72 -0.42 -8.33 14.30
N ILE A 73 -0.72 -7.10 13.88
CA ILE A 73 0.06 -5.91 14.27
C ILE A 73 0.04 -5.72 15.79
N ALA A 74 -1.13 -5.89 16.45
CA ALA A 74 -1.25 -5.79 17.89
C ALA A 74 -0.45 -6.89 18.61
N CYS A 75 -0.44 -8.11 18.10
CA CYS A 75 0.37 -9.21 18.63
C CYS A 75 1.87 -8.88 18.54
N TRP A 76 2.33 -8.43 17.40
CA TRP A 76 3.72 -8.04 17.22
C TRP A 76 4.13 -6.86 18.11
N ASP A 77 3.28 -5.84 18.25
CA ASP A 77 3.51 -4.72 19.19
C ASP A 77 3.63 -5.22 20.63
N LEU A 78 2.75 -6.13 21.05
CA LEU A 78 2.81 -6.75 22.37
C LEU A 78 4.10 -7.58 22.55
N ILE A 79 4.49 -8.39 21.55
CA ILE A 79 5.74 -9.16 21.56
C ILE A 79 6.94 -8.23 21.74
N GLY A 80 7.00 -7.13 20.99
CA GLY A 80 8.05 -6.13 21.10
C GLY A 80 8.15 -5.51 22.51
N LYS A 81 7.00 -5.14 23.07
CA LYS A 81 6.90 -4.57 24.42
C LYS A 81 7.29 -5.57 25.50
N ALA A 82 6.78 -6.80 25.42
CA ALA A 82 7.09 -7.86 26.38
C ALA A 82 8.58 -8.23 26.35
N SER A 83 9.16 -8.30 25.15
CA SER A 83 10.58 -8.58 24.96
C SER A 83 11.50 -7.39 25.23
N LYS A 84 10.95 -6.17 25.34
CA LYS A 84 11.69 -4.89 25.42
C LYS A 84 12.65 -4.68 24.25
N ILE A 85 12.26 -5.18 23.07
CA ILE A 85 13.06 -5.10 21.84
C ILE A 85 12.20 -4.43 20.75
N PRO A 86 12.70 -3.38 20.07
CA PRO A 86 12.00 -2.79 18.92
C PRO A 86 11.77 -3.81 17.81
N LEU A 87 10.61 -3.76 17.16
CA LEU A 87 10.20 -4.73 16.14
C LEU A 87 11.20 -4.86 15.00
N TYR A 88 11.81 -3.75 14.54
CA TYR A 88 12.79 -3.84 13.47
C TYR A 88 13.98 -4.75 13.82
N LYS A 89 14.36 -4.84 15.10
CA LYS A 89 15.40 -5.76 15.57
C LYS A 89 14.89 -7.20 15.64
N LEU A 90 13.65 -7.41 16.07
CA LEU A 90 13.02 -8.74 16.07
C LEU A 90 12.86 -9.27 14.64
N PHE A 91 12.68 -8.39 13.66
CA PHE A 91 12.59 -8.74 12.23
C PHE A 91 13.96 -8.89 11.54
N GLY A 92 15.07 -8.83 12.27
CA GLY A 92 16.40 -9.06 11.75
C GLY A 92 17.32 -7.83 11.75
N GLY A 93 16.80 -6.63 11.97
CA GLY A 93 17.59 -5.42 12.22
C GLY A 93 18.42 -4.91 11.04
N TYR A 94 18.02 -5.23 9.80
CA TYR A 94 18.76 -4.83 8.59
C TYR A 94 18.97 -3.31 8.48
N ARG A 95 17.92 -2.52 8.79
CA ARG A 95 17.96 -1.05 8.76
C ARG A 95 17.38 -0.46 10.05
N ASN A 96 17.95 0.65 10.49
CA ASN A 96 17.41 1.47 11.60
C ASN A 96 16.86 2.82 11.12
N LYS A 97 17.01 3.13 9.83
CA LYS A 97 16.44 4.29 9.14
C LYS A 97 15.86 3.83 7.81
N ILE A 98 14.70 4.37 7.46
CA ILE A 98 13.99 4.06 6.22
C ILE A 98 13.83 5.36 5.43
N PRO A 99 14.16 5.39 4.12
CA PRO A 99 13.81 6.50 3.24
C PRO A 99 12.29 6.69 3.24
N VAL A 100 11.86 7.94 3.19
CA VAL A 100 10.43 8.28 3.15
C VAL A 100 10.17 9.31 2.06
N TYR A 101 9.01 9.25 1.45
CA TYR A 101 8.49 10.29 0.59
C TYR A 101 7.28 10.97 1.21
N VAL A 102 6.99 12.19 0.77
CA VAL A 102 5.75 12.88 1.13
C VAL A 102 4.75 12.76 -0.02
N THR A 103 3.52 12.35 0.29
CA THR A 103 2.42 12.43 -0.67
C THR A 103 1.83 13.83 -0.66
N CYS A 104 1.79 14.48 -1.81
CA CYS A 104 1.40 15.88 -1.95
C CYS A 104 0.71 16.15 -3.30
N ALA A 105 0.48 17.41 -3.59
CA ALA A 105 -0.11 17.86 -4.85
C ALA A 105 -1.45 17.18 -5.18
N TYR A 106 -2.29 16.94 -4.15
CA TYR A 106 -3.65 16.43 -4.36
C TYR A 106 -4.48 17.42 -5.19
N TYR A 107 -5.39 16.89 -5.97
CA TYR A 107 -6.42 17.69 -6.60
C TYR A 107 -7.32 18.33 -5.53
N ARG A 108 -7.60 19.60 -5.69
CA ARG A 108 -8.51 20.36 -4.85
C ARG A 108 -9.14 21.47 -5.69
N ASP A 109 -10.44 21.64 -5.55
CA ASP A 109 -11.16 22.72 -6.23
C ASP A 109 -10.55 24.09 -5.88
N GLY A 110 -10.29 24.88 -6.91
CA GLY A 110 -9.68 26.21 -6.77
C GLY A 110 -8.17 26.23 -6.51
N LYS A 111 -7.51 25.06 -6.42
CA LYS A 111 -6.04 25.02 -6.27
C LYS A 111 -5.37 25.39 -7.57
N ASP A 112 -4.80 26.59 -7.61
CA ASP A 112 -4.07 27.12 -8.75
C ASP A 112 -2.57 26.76 -8.72
N GLU A 113 -1.84 27.18 -9.73
CA GLU A 113 -0.38 26.96 -9.83
C GLU A 113 0.39 27.59 -8.67
N LYS A 114 -0.04 28.76 -8.19
CA LYS A 114 0.62 29.46 -7.08
C LYS A 114 0.50 28.66 -5.80
N GLU A 115 -0.70 28.18 -5.47
CA GLU A 115 -0.92 27.32 -4.29
C GLU A 115 -0.13 26.01 -4.37
N LEU A 116 -0.05 25.41 -5.57
CA LEU A 116 0.75 24.20 -5.80
C LEU A 116 2.23 24.44 -5.51
N LYS A 117 2.79 25.54 -6.03
CA LYS A 117 4.18 25.93 -5.78
C LYS A 117 4.43 26.25 -4.30
N GLU A 118 3.52 26.95 -3.64
CA GLU A 118 3.63 27.26 -2.21
C GLU A 118 3.63 26.00 -1.34
N GLU A 119 2.78 24.99 -1.67
CA GLU A 119 2.78 23.71 -1.00
C GLU A 119 4.13 23.00 -1.14
N LEU A 120 4.65 22.90 -2.36
CA LEU A 120 5.94 22.25 -2.64
C LEU A 120 7.10 22.96 -1.93
N LYS A 121 7.15 24.31 -1.95
CA LYS A 121 8.16 25.09 -1.23
C LYS A 121 8.16 24.80 0.27
N LYS A 122 6.98 24.73 0.89
CA LYS A 122 6.87 24.36 2.32
C LYS A 122 7.48 23.00 2.59
N LEU A 123 7.18 22.01 1.75
CA LEU A 123 7.68 20.64 1.92
C LEU A 123 9.20 20.56 1.70
N ILE A 124 9.73 21.28 0.71
CA ILE A 124 11.17 21.38 0.46
C ILE A 124 11.88 22.05 1.65
N ASN A 125 11.32 23.12 2.19
CA ASN A 125 11.90 23.84 3.35
C ASN A 125 11.91 23.00 4.62
N ILE A 126 10.98 22.04 4.79
CA ILE A 126 10.98 21.04 5.88
C ILE A 126 12.09 20.01 5.68
N GLY A 127 12.62 19.86 4.45
CA GLY A 127 13.73 18.96 4.13
C GLY A 127 13.35 17.72 3.33
N HIS A 128 12.11 17.61 2.81
CA HIS A 128 11.72 16.47 1.97
C HIS A 128 12.55 16.41 0.68
N GLN A 129 12.97 15.20 0.31
CA GLN A 129 13.75 14.93 -0.90
C GLN A 129 13.00 14.08 -1.91
N SER A 130 11.88 13.47 -1.51
CA SER A 130 11.11 12.51 -2.30
C SER A 130 9.62 12.86 -2.22
N PHE A 131 8.97 12.99 -3.39
CA PHE A 131 7.62 13.53 -3.53
C PHE A 131 6.75 12.58 -4.35
N LYS A 132 5.65 12.11 -3.77
CA LYS A 132 4.62 11.35 -4.50
C LYS A 132 3.43 12.26 -4.81
N VAL A 133 3.05 12.34 -6.08
CA VAL A 133 2.01 13.25 -6.56
C VAL A 133 0.90 12.49 -7.26
N LYS A 134 -0.32 13.00 -7.16
CA LYS A 134 -1.50 12.40 -7.79
C LYS A 134 -1.65 12.90 -9.23
N VAL A 135 -1.91 11.95 -10.14
CA VAL A 135 -2.28 12.21 -11.54
C VAL A 135 -3.47 11.32 -11.95
N GLY A 136 -4.01 11.51 -13.14
CA GLY A 136 -5.13 10.71 -13.66
C GLY A 136 -6.51 11.27 -13.34
N GLY A 137 -6.59 12.36 -12.57
CA GLY A 137 -7.83 13.09 -12.31
C GLY A 137 -8.18 14.12 -13.38
N LEU A 138 -7.22 14.47 -14.24
CA LEU A 138 -7.36 15.39 -15.36
C LEU A 138 -6.96 14.69 -16.67
N SER A 139 -6.98 15.41 -17.79
CA SER A 139 -6.42 14.87 -19.02
C SER A 139 -4.88 14.73 -18.91
N ILE A 140 -4.29 13.81 -19.68
CA ILE A 140 -2.83 13.60 -19.70
C ILE A 140 -2.08 14.92 -19.94
N LYS A 141 -2.60 15.80 -20.83
CA LYS A 141 -1.98 17.10 -21.12
C LYS A 141 -2.02 18.06 -19.94
N GLU A 142 -3.11 18.07 -19.19
CA GLU A 142 -3.25 18.93 -18.01
C GLU A 142 -2.40 18.41 -16.86
N ASP A 143 -2.38 17.10 -16.64
CA ASP A 143 -1.49 16.49 -15.66
C ASP A 143 -0.02 16.65 -16.03
N ALA A 144 0.34 16.59 -17.33
CA ALA A 144 1.69 16.90 -17.79
C ALA A 144 2.11 18.34 -17.45
N LYS A 145 1.22 19.32 -17.60
CA LYS A 145 1.51 20.72 -17.17
C LYS A 145 1.70 20.81 -15.67
N ARG A 146 0.90 20.08 -14.89
CA ARG A 146 1.08 20.03 -13.43
C ARG A 146 2.42 19.40 -13.05
N LEU A 147 2.79 18.32 -13.71
CA LEU A 147 4.09 17.64 -13.49
C LEU A 147 5.27 18.53 -13.89
N GLU A 148 5.15 19.34 -14.94
CA GLU A 148 6.15 20.35 -15.32
C GLU A 148 6.37 21.36 -14.20
N ILE A 149 5.28 21.95 -13.68
CA ILE A 149 5.33 22.87 -12.54
C ILE A 149 5.97 22.22 -11.32
N ILE A 150 5.59 20.97 -11.03
CA ILE A 150 6.11 20.21 -9.88
C ILE A 150 7.61 19.96 -10.07
N ARG A 151 8.02 19.47 -11.24
CA ARG A 151 9.42 19.16 -11.54
C ARG A 151 10.30 20.41 -11.52
N ASP A 152 9.81 21.53 -12.05
CA ASP A 152 10.50 22.82 -12.00
C ASP A 152 10.71 23.29 -10.55
N GLU A 153 9.71 23.11 -9.69
CA GLU A 153 9.79 23.57 -8.31
C GLU A 153 10.66 22.65 -7.42
N ILE A 154 10.55 21.31 -7.56
CA ILE A 154 11.36 20.39 -6.78
C ILE A 154 12.79 20.25 -7.31
N GLY A 155 13.04 20.57 -8.58
CA GLY A 155 14.33 20.39 -9.26
C GLY A 155 14.55 18.95 -9.76
N ALA A 156 15.59 18.75 -10.57
CA ALA A 156 15.87 17.49 -11.24
C ALA A 156 16.38 16.39 -10.29
N GLU A 157 17.02 16.77 -9.19
CA GLU A 157 17.72 15.85 -8.29
C GLU A 157 16.81 15.17 -7.27
N LYS A 158 15.62 15.73 -7.03
CA LYS A 158 14.67 15.12 -6.08
C LYS A 158 13.83 14.05 -6.74
N GLU A 159 13.50 13.03 -5.98
CA GLU A 159 12.68 11.92 -6.44
C GLU A 159 11.23 12.36 -6.63
N LEU A 160 10.66 11.97 -7.76
CA LEU A 160 9.26 12.21 -8.12
C LEU A 160 8.59 10.87 -8.38
N MET A 161 7.59 10.54 -7.59
CA MET A 161 6.72 9.39 -7.77
C MET A 161 5.36 9.87 -8.25
N ILE A 162 4.74 9.10 -9.13
CA ILE A 162 3.44 9.42 -9.71
C ILE A 162 2.46 8.34 -9.33
N ASP A 163 1.29 8.74 -8.82
CA ASP A 163 0.23 7.81 -8.42
C ASP A 163 -1.06 8.15 -9.17
N VAL A 164 -1.54 7.18 -9.92
CA VAL A 164 -2.74 7.27 -10.76
C VAL A 164 -4.00 6.75 -10.05
N ASN A 165 -3.84 6.00 -8.97
CA ASN A 165 -4.93 5.37 -8.22
C ASN A 165 -5.93 4.64 -9.13
N ARG A 166 -5.43 3.86 -10.09
CA ARG A 166 -6.23 3.03 -11.02
C ARG A 166 -7.18 3.84 -11.91
N GLY A 167 -6.83 5.09 -12.21
CA GLY A 167 -7.69 6.00 -12.96
C GLY A 167 -7.76 5.73 -14.47
N TRP A 168 -6.81 4.99 -15.06
CA TRP A 168 -6.70 4.83 -16.51
C TRP A 168 -7.12 3.45 -17.01
N ASP A 169 -7.65 3.40 -18.24
CA ASP A 169 -7.62 2.19 -19.02
C ASP A 169 -6.21 1.97 -19.61
N LEU A 170 -5.96 0.77 -20.16
CA LEU A 170 -4.64 0.42 -20.69
C LEU A 170 -4.18 1.37 -21.82
N LYS A 171 -5.09 1.82 -22.69
CA LYS A 171 -4.76 2.73 -23.78
C LYS A 171 -4.29 4.07 -23.24
N THR A 172 -5.05 4.65 -22.33
CA THR A 172 -4.72 5.90 -21.66
C THR A 172 -3.42 5.78 -20.86
N ALA A 173 -3.21 4.65 -20.18
CA ALA A 173 -1.98 4.37 -19.45
C ALA A 173 -0.74 4.38 -20.37
N ILE A 174 -0.83 3.75 -21.57
CA ILE A 174 0.27 3.77 -22.55
C ILE A 174 0.57 5.19 -23.04
N GLU A 175 -0.45 6.00 -23.26
CA GLU A 175 -0.28 7.42 -23.63
C GLU A 175 0.34 8.23 -22.49
N GLY A 176 -0.15 8.01 -21.26
CA GLY A 176 0.31 8.70 -20.05
C GLY A 176 1.76 8.40 -19.71
N VAL A 177 2.18 7.14 -19.69
CA VAL A 177 3.58 6.79 -19.36
C VAL A 177 4.56 7.41 -20.35
N LYS A 178 4.24 7.42 -21.67
CA LYS A 178 5.08 8.03 -22.69
C LYS A 178 5.24 9.54 -22.51
N GLU A 179 4.15 10.24 -22.17
CA GLU A 179 4.18 11.68 -21.93
C GLU A 179 4.94 12.01 -20.65
N PHE A 180 4.84 11.16 -19.62
CA PHE A 180 5.42 11.42 -18.31
C PHE A 180 6.88 10.98 -18.17
N GLU A 181 7.41 10.16 -19.08
CA GLU A 181 8.85 9.78 -19.11
C GLU A 181 9.78 10.99 -19.06
N ARG A 182 9.41 12.08 -19.73
CA ARG A 182 10.21 13.33 -19.76
C ARG A 182 10.41 13.98 -18.38
N PHE A 183 9.58 13.65 -17.41
CA PHE A 183 9.72 14.15 -16.03
C PHE A 183 10.59 13.25 -15.15
N ASN A 184 11.12 12.15 -15.69
CA ASN A 184 11.96 11.18 -15.00
C ASN A 184 11.37 10.74 -13.65
N PRO A 185 10.16 10.16 -13.60
CA PRO A 185 9.60 9.67 -12.37
C PRO A 185 10.32 8.41 -11.89
N THR A 186 10.44 8.28 -10.56
CA THR A 186 11.04 7.11 -9.90
C THR A 186 10.17 5.86 -10.11
N TRP A 187 8.84 6.02 -10.07
CA TRP A 187 7.86 5.01 -10.47
C TRP A 187 6.50 5.63 -10.81
N ILE A 188 5.66 4.83 -11.43
CA ILE A 188 4.21 5.08 -11.58
C ILE A 188 3.45 4.01 -10.84
N GLU A 189 2.60 4.44 -9.89
CA GLU A 189 1.81 3.62 -9.00
C GLU A 189 0.39 3.42 -9.54
N GLU A 190 -0.08 2.19 -9.52
CA GLU A 190 -1.43 1.76 -9.90
C GLU A 190 -2.00 2.47 -11.16
N PRO A 191 -1.30 2.44 -12.32
CA PRO A 191 -1.73 3.22 -13.49
C PRO A 191 -3.04 2.72 -14.11
N VAL A 192 -3.39 1.45 -13.95
CA VAL A 192 -4.52 0.82 -14.64
C VAL A 192 -5.62 0.35 -13.69
N ARG A 193 -6.83 0.24 -14.19
CA ARG A 193 -8.00 -0.24 -13.44
C ARG A 193 -7.79 -1.65 -12.91
N TRP A 194 -8.43 -1.95 -11.78
CA TRP A 194 -8.25 -3.18 -11.00
C TRP A 194 -8.81 -4.45 -11.67
N GLU A 195 -9.80 -4.32 -12.56
CA GLU A 195 -10.51 -5.48 -13.15
C GLU A 195 -9.65 -6.36 -14.07
N ASP A 196 -8.57 -5.81 -14.64
CA ASP A 196 -7.59 -6.54 -15.47
C ASP A 196 -6.17 -5.98 -15.24
N ASP A 197 -5.86 -5.64 -14.00
CA ASP A 197 -4.65 -4.90 -13.66
C ASP A 197 -3.37 -5.68 -13.99
N ARG A 198 -3.27 -6.96 -13.62
CA ARG A 198 -2.06 -7.78 -13.82
C ARG A 198 -1.67 -7.88 -15.29
N ARG A 199 -2.64 -8.23 -16.11
CA ARG A 199 -2.41 -8.33 -17.57
C ARG A 199 -2.07 -6.97 -18.15
N SER A 200 -2.81 -5.94 -17.79
CA SER A 200 -2.59 -4.58 -18.27
C SER A 200 -1.24 -4.03 -17.81
N LEU A 201 -0.85 -4.24 -16.55
CA LEU A 201 0.46 -3.87 -16.02
C LEU A 201 1.59 -4.59 -16.75
N LYS A 202 1.47 -5.90 -17.00
CA LYS A 202 2.44 -6.68 -17.78
C LYS A 202 2.59 -6.15 -19.21
N VAL A 203 1.52 -5.71 -19.84
CA VAL A 203 1.59 -5.07 -21.17
C VAL A 203 2.25 -3.71 -21.07
N LEU A 204 1.87 -2.91 -20.06
CA LEU A 204 2.38 -1.56 -19.86
C LEU A 204 3.88 -1.56 -19.51
N SER A 205 4.35 -2.50 -18.69
CA SER A 205 5.76 -2.61 -18.31
C SER A 205 6.71 -2.77 -19.50
N LYS A 206 6.20 -3.31 -20.63
CA LYS A 206 6.95 -3.44 -21.89
C LYS A 206 6.89 -2.19 -22.78
N LYS A 207 6.18 -1.15 -22.35
CA LYS A 207 5.95 0.09 -23.12
C LYS A 207 6.61 1.32 -22.51
N THR A 208 7.19 1.19 -21.33
CA THR A 208 7.86 2.27 -20.63
C THR A 208 9.13 1.77 -19.92
N GLN A 209 10.06 2.70 -19.67
CA GLN A 209 11.22 2.45 -18.80
C GLN A 209 10.95 2.87 -17.34
N ILE A 210 9.83 3.53 -17.09
CA ILE A 210 9.46 3.91 -15.72
C ILE A 210 9.04 2.66 -14.96
N PRO A 211 9.62 2.37 -13.78
CA PRO A 211 9.16 1.27 -12.94
C PRO A 211 7.69 1.39 -12.59
N LEU A 212 6.95 0.29 -12.69
CA LEU A 212 5.56 0.23 -12.26
C LEU A 212 5.48 -0.28 -10.84
N SER A 213 4.68 0.40 -10.02
CA SER A 213 4.39 0.02 -8.64
C SER A 213 2.91 -0.34 -8.48
N GLY A 214 2.62 -1.31 -7.61
CA GLY A 214 1.27 -1.72 -7.29
C GLY A 214 1.21 -2.71 -6.14
N GLY A 215 -0.01 -3.04 -5.71
CA GLY A 215 -0.25 -4.01 -4.65
C GLY A 215 -0.88 -3.46 -3.39
N GLU A 216 -1.03 -2.14 -3.22
CA GLU A 216 -1.67 -1.55 -2.03
C GLU A 216 -3.14 -1.97 -1.87
N SER A 217 -3.79 -2.30 -2.97
CA SER A 217 -5.20 -2.70 -3.01
C SER A 217 -5.41 -4.20 -2.83
N GLU A 218 -4.35 -4.99 -2.80
CA GLU A 218 -4.44 -6.42 -2.57
C GLU A 218 -4.77 -6.72 -1.10
N ILE A 219 -5.75 -7.58 -0.90
CA ILE A 219 -6.17 -7.97 0.46
C ILE A 219 -5.57 -9.30 0.92
N THR A 220 -4.78 -9.97 0.08
CA THR A 220 -4.10 -11.22 0.42
C THR A 220 -2.69 -11.27 -0.17
N ILE A 221 -1.81 -12.02 0.49
CA ILE A 221 -0.47 -12.30 -0.04
C ILE A 221 -0.51 -13.04 -1.39
N PHE A 222 -1.61 -13.75 -1.68
CA PHE A 222 -1.76 -14.49 -2.94
C PHE A 222 -2.00 -13.55 -4.13
N GLY A 223 -2.73 -12.44 -3.91
CA GLY A 223 -2.87 -11.40 -4.92
C GLY A 223 -1.54 -10.73 -5.25
N CYS A 224 -0.77 -10.34 -4.22
CA CYS A 224 0.58 -9.80 -4.39
C CYS A 224 1.51 -10.81 -5.09
N ARG A 225 1.47 -12.09 -4.69
CA ARG A 225 2.24 -13.14 -5.36
C ARG A 225 1.93 -13.23 -6.85
N SER A 226 0.66 -13.16 -7.24
CA SER A 226 0.29 -13.19 -8.66
C SER A 226 0.88 -12.02 -9.45
N MET A 227 0.96 -10.82 -8.87
CA MET A 227 1.61 -9.67 -9.51
C MET A 227 3.11 -9.93 -9.76
N ILE A 228 3.78 -10.60 -8.81
CA ILE A 228 5.19 -10.96 -8.93
C ILE A 228 5.38 -12.05 -9.99
N GLU A 229 4.64 -13.16 -9.90
CA GLU A 229 4.75 -14.31 -10.80
C GLU A 229 4.43 -13.94 -12.26
N GLU A 230 3.55 -12.99 -12.47
CA GLU A 230 3.19 -12.48 -13.78
C GLU A 230 4.14 -11.40 -14.32
N GLU A 231 5.17 -11.01 -13.53
CA GLU A 231 6.09 -9.92 -13.90
C GLU A 231 5.37 -8.61 -14.24
N ALA A 232 4.29 -8.33 -13.51
CA ALA A 232 3.41 -7.21 -13.79
C ALA A 232 3.96 -5.86 -13.26
N ILE A 233 4.82 -5.92 -12.24
CA ILE A 233 5.37 -4.75 -11.53
C ILE A 233 6.87 -4.93 -11.25
N GLN A 234 7.56 -3.83 -10.96
CA GLN A 234 8.96 -3.80 -10.51
C GLN A 234 9.07 -3.45 -9.03
N ILE A 235 8.03 -2.83 -8.46
CA ILE A 235 7.98 -2.43 -7.06
C ILE A 235 6.67 -2.94 -6.47
N LEU A 236 6.75 -3.78 -5.44
CA LEU A 236 5.57 -4.22 -4.71
C LEU A 236 5.29 -3.27 -3.55
N GLN A 237 4.17 -2.57 -3.62
CA GLN A 237 3.74 -1.63 -2.61
C GLN A 237 2.51 -2.19 -1.88
N PHE A 238 2.73 -2.92 -0.81
CA PHE A 238 1.66 -3.49 0.00
C PHE A 238 1.39 -2.69 1.28
N ASP A 239 0.19 -2.78 1.81
CA ASP A 239 -0.20 -2.17 3.07
C ASP A 239 -0.46 -3.24 4.13
N CYS A 240 0.43 -3.32 5.14
CA CYS A 240 0.31 -4.28 6.24
C CYS A 240 -1.03 -4.17 6.98
N THR A 241 -1.69 -3.02 6.97
CA THR A 241 -2.98 -2.82 7.64
C THR A 241 -4.15 -3.42 6.86
N MET A 242 -3.92 -3.87 5.63
CA MET A 242 -4.96 -4.35 4.72
C MET A 242 -4.93 -5.84 4.44
N PHE A 243 -3.76 -6.50 4.45
CA PHE A 243 -3.63 -7.87 3.92
C PHE A 243 -3.14 -8.92 4.95
N GLY A 244 -3.21 -8.64 6.24
CA GLY A 244 -2.90 -9.62 7.28
C GLY A 244 -1.65 -9.35 8.10
N GLY A 245 -1.21 -8.10 8.17
CA GLY A 245 -0.24 -7.62 9.14
C GLY A 245 1.23 -7.84 8.80
N PHE A 246 2.08 -7.72 9.81
CA PHE A 246 3.53 -7.85 9.67
C PHE A 246 3.98 -9.28 9.35
N THR A 247 3.26 -10.29 9.84
CA THR A 247 3.56 -11.69 9.54
C THR A 247 3.53 -11.94 8.03
N ASN A 248 2.49 -11.47 7.35
CA ASN A 248 2.36 -11.58 5.90
C ASN A 248 3.33 -10.63 5.16
N GLY A 249 3.57 -9.43 5.69
CA GLY A 249 4.55 -8.50 5.15
C GLY A 249 5.95 -9.11 5.07
N LYS A 250 6.38 -9.81 6.10
CA LYS A 250 7.67 -10.53 6.10
C LYS A 250 7.74 -11.63 5.03
N LYS A 251 6.65 -12.38 4.82
CA LYS A 251 6.58 -13.40 3.76
C LYS A 251 6.69 -12.77 2.37
N LEU A 252 6.00 -11.65 2.14
CA LEU A 252 6.09 -10.92 0.87
C LEU A 252 7.46 -10.29 0.66
N SER A 253 8.08 -9.71 1.70
CA SER A 253 9.42 -9.16 1.61
C SER A 253 10.45 -10.21 1.17
N ALA A 254 10.40 -11.40 1.75
CA ALA A 254 11.25 -12.50 1.32
C ALA A 254 10.96 -12.95 -0.12
N LEU A 255 9.69 -12.95 -0.53
CA LEU A 255 9.32 -13.29 -1.90
C LEU A 255 9.84 -12.25 -2.90
N CYS A 256 9.73 -10.95 -2.58
CA CYS A 256 10.26 -9.86 -3.41
C CYS A 256 11.78 -9.98 -3.54
N GLU A 257 12.50 -10.18 -2.43
CA GLU A 257 13.96 -10.36 -2.45
C GLU A 257 14.38 -11.51 -3.38
N LEU A 258 13.71 -12.67 -3.31
CA LEU A 258 14.00 -13.83 -4.16
C LEU A 258 13.67 -13.60 -5.64
N ASN A 259 12.82 -12.64 -5.96
CA ASN A 259 12.41 -12.29 -7.33
C ASN A 259 13.02 -10.96 -7.81
N HIS A 260 13.98 -10.39 -7.07
CA HIS A 260 14.66 -9.14 -7.41
C HIS A 260 13.72 -7.95 -7.60
N LEU A 261 12.63 -7.89 -6.83
CA LEU A 261 11.71 -6.76 -6.80
C LEU A 261 12.03 -5.83 -5.62
N ASP A 262 11.84 -4.53 -5.85
CA ASP A 262 11.84 -3.53 -4.79
C ASP A 262 10.53 -3.54 -4.00
N ILE A 263 10.57 -2.99 -2.76
CA ILE A 263 9.42 -2.86 -1.86
C ILE A 263 9.31 -1.40 -1.41
#